data_482801f4a79f5b5efa30403ff3b1d60c
#
_entry.id   482801f4a79f5b5efa30403ff3b1d60c
#
_cell.length_a   1.000
_cell.length_b   1.000
_cell.length_c   1.000
_cell.angle_alpha   90.00
_cell.angle_beta   90.00
_cell.angle_gamma   90.00
#
_symmetry.space_group_name_H-M   'P 1'
#
loop_
_entity.id
_entity.type
_entity.pdbx_description
1 polymer ?
#
loop_
_entity_poly.entity_id
_entity_poly.type
_entity_poly.pdbx_seq_one_letter_code
_entity_poly.pdbx_strand_id
1 'polypeptide(L)'
;KLYDTYGFPLDLTKILCDEKNIKLDESKFTKLMDKQKERARKKQKFAINKKNVNWKIFEEVDEAEYAPYKESSIKTQIYGYSKNDDFVYILLKKTPFYFESGGQISDIGTIQNENITLDVLDVQKIDDKICHICKIIDGKMDSYAKDFVIAAIDLERRKKIMSNHTATHLLH
;
A
#
# COMPACT_ATOMS: atom_id res chain seq x y z
N LYS A 1 -3.47 -3.86 21.12
CA LYS A 1 -3.19 -5.27 20.79
C LYS A 1 -4.29 -6.20 21.31
N LEU A 2 -4.62 -6.21 22.63
CA LEU A 2 -5.69 -7.04 23.21
C LEU A 2 -7.03 -6.85 22.48
N TYR A 3 -7.44 -5.61 22.26
CA TYR A 3 -8.70 -5.29 21.57
C TYR A 3 -8.67 -5.67 20.08
N ASP A 4 -7.60 -5.28 19.34
CA ASP A 4 -7.53 -5.45 17.88
C ASP A 4 -7.23 -6.88 17.42
N THR A 5 -6.38 -7.58 18.16
CA THR A 5 -5.89 -8.91 17.77
C THR A 5 -6.74 -10.03 18.36
N TYR A 6 -7.19 -9.85 19.59
CA TYR A 6 -7.89 -10.88 20.35
C TYR A 6 -9.36 -10.57 20.61
N GLY A 7 -9.88 -9.44 20.10
CA GLY A 7 -11.26 -9.03 20.31
C GLY A 7 -11.62 -8.77 21.79
N PHE A 8 -10.62 -8.54 22.64
CA PHE A 8 -10.83 -8.42 24.08
C PHE A 8 -11.34 -7.02 24.45
N PRO A 9 -12.58 -6.86 24.95
CA PRO A 9 -13.19 -5.57 25.21
C PRO A 9 -12.42 -4.73 26.24
N LEU A 10 -12.46 -3.40 26.07
CA LEU A 10 -11.80 -2.48 26.99
C LEU A 10 -12.31 -2.59 28.41
N ASP A 11 -13.62 -2.80 28.56
CA ASP A 11 -14.27 -2.91 29.87
C ASP A 11 -13.76 -4.12 30.67
N LEU A 12 -13.57 -5.27 30.02
CA LEU A 12 -12.94 -6.43 30.63
C LEU A 12 -11.47 -6.18 30.97
N THR A 13 -10.77 -5.43 30.12
CA THR A 13 -9.39 -5.04 30.42
C THR A 13 -9.31 -4.15 31.66
N LYS A 14 -10.27 -3.24 31.86
CA LYS A 14 -10.38 -2.39 33.06
C LYS A 14 -10.57 -3.23 34.31
N ILE A 15 -11.55 -4.13 34.31
CA ILE A 15 -11.85 -5.01 35.46
C ILE A 15 -10.57 -5.79 35.85
N LEU A 16 -9.89 -6.42 34.89
CA LEU A 16 -8.65 -7.17 35.17
C LEU A 16 -7.50 -6.30 35.67
N CYS A 17 -7.40 -5.06 35.18
CA CYS A 17 -6.39 -4.11 35.67
C CYS A 17 -6.70 -3.65 37.09
N ASP A 18 -7.97 -3.40 37.42
CA ASP A 18 -8.39 -2.99 38.76
C ASP A 18 -8.17 -4.11 39.75
N GLU A 19 -8.51 -5.37 39.44
CA GLU A 19 -8.23 -6.55 40.29
C GLU A 19 -6.73 -6.72 40.60
N LYS A 20 -5.85 -6.32 39.66
CA LYS A 20 -4.39 -6.42 39.82
C LYS A 20 -3.71 -5.12 40.27
N ASN A 21 -4.49 -4.08 40.62
CA ASN A 21 -4.00 -2.75 40.96
C ASN A 21 -3.09 -2.12 39.88
N ILE A 22 -3.35 -2.40 38.60
CA ILE A 22 -2.62 -1.85 37.47
C ILE A 22 -3.39 -0.66 36.89
N LYS A 23 -2.77 0.52 36.83
CA LYS A 23 -3.38 1.70 36.22
C LYS A 23 -3.45 1.55 34.69
N LEU A 24 -4.68 1.61 34.13
CA LEU A 24 -4.91 1.64 32.70
C LEU A 24 -4.92 3.09 32.21
N ASP A 25 -4.11 3.39 31.16
CA ASP A 25 -4.11 4.70 30.49
C ASP A 25 -5.15 4.71 29.36
N GLU A 26 -6.40 5.05 29.71
CA GLU A 26 -7.52 5.14 28.76
C GLU A 26 -7.29 6.22 27.69
N SER A 27 -6.62 7.31 28.05
CA SER A 27 -6.35 8.39 27.09
C SER A 27 -5.41 7.93 25.99
N LYS A 28 -4.42 7.12 26.33
CA LYS A 28 -3.50 6.51 25.37
C LYS A 28 -4.21 5.45 24.50
N PHE A 29 -5.12 4.68 25.08
CA PHE A 29 -5.94 3.74 24.31
C PHE A 29 -6.79 4.47 23.27
N THR A 30 -7.53 5.52 23.65
CA THR A 30 -8.35 6.32 22.74
C THR A 30 -7.52 6.92 21.60
N LYS A 31 -6.36 7.52 21.91
CA LYS A 31 -5.44 8.07 20.90
C LYS A 31 -4.95 6.99 19.91
N LEU A 32 -4.70 5.77 20.39
CA LEU A 32 -4.28 4.66 19.52
C LEU A 32 -5.44 4.17 18.64
N MET A 33 -6.65 4.12 19.18
CA MET A 33 -7.87 3.77 18.43
C MET A 33 -8.18 4.82 17.35
N ASP A 34 -8.03 6.09 17.67
CA ASP A 34 -8.24 7.17 16.69
C ASP A 34 -7.21 7.12 15.56
N LYS A 35 -5.94 6.85 15.87
CA LYS A 35 -4.91 6.59 14.86
C LYS A 35 -5.23 5.38 13.98
N GLN A 36 -5.80 4.32 14.55
CA GLN A 36 -6.21 3.14 13.79
C GLN A 36 -7.40 3.45 12.87
N LYS A 37 -8.42 4.16 13.39
CA LYS A 37 -9.57 4.65 12.59
C LYS A 37 -9.08 5.56 11.45
N GLU A 38 -8.13 6.43 11.72
CA GLU A 38 -7.55 7.31 10.72
C GLU A 38 -6.78 6.54 9.63
N ARG A 39 -6.02 5.50 10.03
CA ARG A 39 -5.36 4.58 9.07
C ARG A 39 -6.38 3.80 8.23
N ALA A 40 -7.46 3.30 8.85
CA ALA A 40 -8.54 2.63 8.13
C ALA A 40 -9.27 3.59 7.16
N ARG A 41 -9.51 4.84 7.56
CA ARG A 41 -10.07 5.89 6.68
C ARG A 41 -9.11 6.25 5.54
N LYS A 42 -7.81 6.31 5.79
CA LYS A 42 -6.80 6.51 4.72
C LYS A 42 -6.80 5.34 3.74
N LYS A 43 -6.89 4.10 4.23
CA LYS A 43 -7.06 2.91 3.35
C LYS A 43 -8.35 2.98 2.52
N GLN A 44 -9.47 3.44 3.10
CA GLN A 44 -10.72 3.67 2.36
C GLN A 44 -10.60 4.78 1.30
N LYS A 45 -9.78 5.82 1.53
CA LYS A 45 -9.52 6.85 0.50
C LYS A 45 -8.81 6.30 -0.73
N PHE A 46 -8.01 5.23 -0.57
CA PHE A 46 -7.37 4.52 -1.68
C PHE A 46 -8.23 3.37 -2.23
N ALA A 47 -9.44 3.13 -1.67
CA ALA A 47 -10.36 2.16 -2.23
C ALA A 47 -10.82 2.67 -3.60
N ILE A 48 -10.19 2.16 -4.63
CA ILE A 48 -10.61 2.42 -6.02
C ILE A 48 -12.03 1.91 -6.15
N ASN A 49 -12.92 2.77 -6.65
CA ASN A 49 -14.27 2.35 -7.00
C ASN A 49 -14.14 1.42 -8.22
N LYS A 50 -13.98 0.10 -7.96
CA LYS A 50 -13.63 -0.94 -8.94
C LYS A 50 -14.52 -0.95 -10.18
N LYS A 51 -15.72 -0.37 -10.09
CA LYS A 51 -16.73 -0.42 -11.17
C LYS A 51 -16.54 0.61 -12.29
N ASN A 52 -15.66 1.63 -12.15
CA ASN A 52 -15.56 2.74 -13.10
C ASN A 52 -14.15 3.32 -13.24
N VAL A 53 -13.11 2.48 -13.32
CA VAL A 53 -11.77 3.00 -13.63
C VAL A 53 -11.63 3.19 -15.13
N ASN A 54 -11.57 4.42 -15.60
CA ASN A 54 -11.39 4.73 -17.01
C ASN A 54 -9.89 4.61 -17.38
N TRP A 55 -9.50 3.43 -17.86
CA TRP A 55 -8.12 3.13 -18.22
C TRP A 55 -7.77 3.71 -19.60
N LYS A 56 -6.69 4.49 -19.66
CA LYS A 56 -6.01 4.82 -20.91
C LYS A 56 -4.88 3.82 -21.11
N ILE A 57 -5.11 2.82 -21.95
CA ILE A 57 -4.16 1.75 -22.26
C ILE A 57 -3.36 2.17 -23.49
N PHE A 58 -2.05 2.06 -23.44
CA PHE A 58 -1.14 2.38 -24.55
C PHE A 58 -0.75 1.14 -25.35
N GLU A 59 -0.72 0.00 -24.68
CA GLU A 59 -0.36 -1.28 -25.23
C GLU A 59 -1.10 -2.37 -24.47
N GLU A 60 -1.63 -3.35 -25.18
CA GLU A 60 -2.23 -4.51 -24.54
C GLU A 60 -1.12 -5.40 -23.98
N VAL A 61 -1.22 -5.71 -22.69
CA VAL A 61 -0.31 -6.58 -21.95
C VAL A 61 -1.17 -7.64 -21.31
N ASP A 62 -1.01 -8.88 -21.76
CA ASP A 62 -1.80 -10.01 -21.27
C ASP A 62 -1.53 -10.25 -19.79
N GLU A 63 -0.26 -10.27 -19.39
CA GLU A 63 0.15 -10.40 -18.00
C GLU A 63 1.41 -9.58 -17.72
N ALA A 64 1.34 -8.71 -16.69
CA ALA A 64 2.50 -7.95 -16.24
C ALA A 64 3.45 -8.85 -15.44
N GLU A 65 4.76 -8.74 -15.67
CA GLU A 65 5.75 -9.50 -14.92
C GLU A 65 5.77 -9.05 -13.46
N TYR A 66 5.41 -9.94 -12.55
CA TYR A 66 5.41 -9.72 -11.11
C TYR A 66 6.69 -10.25 -10.48
N ALA A 67 7.56 -9.38 -10.00
CA ALA A 67 8.89 -9.73 -9.49
C ALA A 67 9.22 -9.07 -8.13
N PRO A 68 8.36 -9.21 -7.09
CA PRO A 68 8.47 -8.43 -5.86
C PRO A 68 9.69 -8.74 -4.99
N TYR A 69 10.34 -9.90 -5.20
CA TYR A 69 11.46 -10.34 -4.37
C TYR A 69 12.79 -10.43 -5.10
N LYS A 70 12.81 -10.17 -6.41
CA LYS A 70 14.02 -10.28 -7.21
C LYS A 70 14.89 -9.03 -7.14
N GLU A 71 14.23 -7.87 -7.25
CA GLU A 71 14.91 -6.59 -7.38
C GLU A 71 14.16 -5.51 -6.59
N SER A 72 14.88 -4.60 -5.95
CA SER A 72 14.27 -3.45 -5.25
C SER A 72 14.01 -2.26 -6.17
N SER A 73 14.65 -2.25 -7.34
CA SER A 73 14.50 -1.22 -8.37
C SER A 73 14.63 -1.85 -9.74
N ILE A 74 13.73 -1.55 -10.65
CA ILE A 74 13.73 -2.08 -12.01
C ILE A 74 13.44 -0.98 -13.04
N LYS A 75 14.03 -1.14 -14.22
CA LYS A 75 13.65 -0.35 -15.40
C LYS A 75 12.48 -1.04 -16.09
N THR A 76 11.37 -0.33 -16.26
CA THR A 76 10.13 -0.85 -16.84
C THR A 76 9.43 0.21 -17.69
N GLN A 77 8.26 -0.12 -18.21
CA GLN A 77 7.41 0.82 -18.96
C GLN A 77 6.01 0.85 -18.38
N ILE A 78 5.38 2.02 -18.46
CA ILE A 78 3.97 2.20 -18.18
C ILE A 78 3.19 1.75 -19.40
N TYR A 79 2.28 0.75 -19.27
CA TYR A 79 1.42 0.33 -20.38
C TYR A 79 0.00 0.88 -20.29
N GLY A 80 -0.37 1.45 -19.15
CA GLY A 80 -1.65 2.10 -18.98
C GLY A 80 -1.72 2.93 -17.72
N TYR A 81 -2.64 3.89 -17.71
CA TYR A 81 -2.93 4.67 -16.52
C TYR A 81 -4.40 5.09 -16.47
N SER A 82 -4.84 5.47 -15.30
CA SER A 82 -6.09 6.19 -15.08
C SER A 82 -5.84 7.33 -14.11
N LYS A 83 -6.60 8.40 -14.21
CA LYS A 83 -6.45 9.59 -13.38
C LYS A 83 -7.79 9.94 -12.75
N ASN A 84 -7.75 10.25 -11.46
CA ASN A 84 -8.83 10.96 -10.79
C ASN A 84 -8.29 12.27 -10.20
N ASP A 85 -9.12 13.00 -9.45
CA ASP A 85 -8.76 14.34 -8.95
C ASP A 85 -7.51 14.36 -8.06
N ASP A 86 -7.32 13.32 -7.24
CA ASP A 86 -6.27 13.25 -6.22
C ASP A 86 -5.10 12.34 -6.59
N PHE A 87 -5.34 11.29 -7.42
CA PHE A 87 -4.40 10.21 -7.65
C PHE A 87 -4.30 9.83 -9.11
N VAL A 88 -3.16 9.21 -9.44
CA VAL A 88 -2.94 8.53 -10.71
C VAL A 88 -2.74 7.04 -10.45
N TYR A 89 -3.44 6.24 -11.19
CA TYR A 89 -3.36 4.79 -11.17
C TYR A 89 -2.46 4.33 -12.31
N ILE A 90 -1.40 3.60 -12.00
CA ILE A 90 -0.36 3.22 -12.97
C ILE A 90 -0.33 1.71 -13.13
N LEU A 91 -0.25 1.27 -14.39
CA LEU A 91 -0.01 -0.11 -14.77
C LEU A 91 1.38 -0.23 -15.39
N LEU A 92 2.24 -1.09 -14.80
CA LEU A 92 3.61 -1.34 -15.24
C LEU A 92 3.72 -2.69 -15.92
N LYS A 93 4.50 -2.80 -17.01
CA LYS A 93 4.82 -4.08 -17.68
C LYS A 93 5.55 -5.06 -16.77
N LYS A 94 6.42 -4.54 -15.91
CA LYS A 94 7.13 -5.28 -14.86
C LYS A 94 7.11 -4.47 -13.57
N THR A 95 6.85 -5.12 -12.44
CA THR A 95 6.78 -4.44 -11.15
C THR A 95 7.56 -5.14 -10.05
N PRO A 96 8.37 -4.38 -9.25
CA PRO A 96 9.01 -4.88 -8.04
C PRO A 96 8.12 -4.72 -6.80
N PHE A 97 6.98 -4.01 -6.94
CA PHE A 97 6.10 -3.69 -5.83
C PHE A 97 5.23 -4.88 -5.45
N TYR A 98 5.22 -5.22 -4.16
CA TYR A 98 4.29 -6.19 -3.60
C TYR A 98 2.91 -5.54 -3.45
N PHE A 99 1.86 -6.16 -3.97
CA PHE A 99 0.48 -5.75 -3.70
C PHE A 99 -0.06 -6.40 -2.42
N GLU A 100 -1.00 -5.75 -1.75
CA GLU A 100 -1.59 -6.26 -0.50
C GLU A 100 -2.19 -7.65 -0.70
N SER A 101 -1.58 -8.65 -0.08
CA SER A 101 -2.00 -10.06 -0.17
C SER A 101 -1.50 -10.85 1.04
N GLY A 102 -2.18 -11.95 1.39
CA GLY A 102 -1.74 -12.87 2.45
C GLY A 102 -1.50 -12.23 3.82
N GLY A 103 -2.18 -11.12 4.13
CA GLY A 103 -1.99 -10.39 5.38
C GLY A 103 -0.77 -9.44 5.42
N GLN A 104 0.06 -9.44 4.36
CA GLN A 104 1.13 -8.47 4.20
C GLN A 104 0.61 -7.22 3.49
N ILE A 105 0.94 -6.04 4.02
CA ILE A 105 0.58 -4.75 3.40
C ILE A 105 1.44 -4.49 2.15
N SER A 106 0.89 -3.71 1.22
CA SER A 106 1.57 -3.32 -0.02
C SER A 106 2.85 -2.52 0.21
N ASP A 107 3.72 -2.52 -0.80
CA ASP A 107 4.86 -1.62 -0.83
C ASP A 107 4.47 -0.19 -1.17
N ILE A 108 5.39 0.71 -0.81
CA ILE A 108 5.45 2.09 -1.27
C ILE A 108 6.81 2.35 -1.92
N GLY A 109 6.95 3.46 -2.62
CA GLY A 109 8.20 3.86 -3.24
C GLY A 109 7.99 4.87 -4.36
N THR A 110 8.81 4.82 -5.40
CA THR A 110 8.77 5.80 -6.49
C THR A 110 8.72 5.15 -7.86
N ILE A 111 8.09 5.83 -8.81
CA ILE A 111 8.15 5.54 -10.24
C ILE A 111 8.58 6.85 -10.91
N GLN A 112 9.76 6.84 -11.57
CA GLN A 112 10.32 8.09 -12.08
C GLN A 112 11.14 7.92 -13.37
N ASN A 113 11.20 8.99 -14.14
CA ASN A 113 12.18 9.23 -15.18
C ASN A 113 12.54 10.74 -15.23
N GLU A 114 13.20 11.20 -16.28
CA GLU A 114 13.59 12.61 -16.42
C GLU A 114 12.41 13.59 -16.48
N ASN A 115 11.21 13.10 -16.83
CA ASN A 115 10.04 13.93 -17.14
C ASN A 115 8.93 13.83 -16.10
N ILE A 116 8.95 12.79 -15.25
CA ILE A 116 7.90 12.57 -14.26
C ILE A 116 8.45 11.86 -13.00
N THR A 117 7.95 12.28 -11.86
CA THR A 117 8.18 11.64 -10.58
C THR A 117 6.85 11.36 -9.90
N LEU A 118 6.60 10.09 -9.61
CA LEU A 118 5.41 9.59 -8.95
C LEU A 118 5.79 8.97 -7.61
N ASP A 119 5.05 9.33 -6.56
CA ASP A 119 5.14 8.68 -5.26
C ASP A 119 4.07 7.56 -5.19
N VAL A 120 4.51 6.32 -5.03
CA VAL A 120 3.63 5.16 -4.91
C VAL A 120 3.17 5.02 -3.47
N LEU A 121 1.88 5.24 -3.24
CA LEU A 121 1.27 5.25 -1.92
C LEU A 121 0.68 3.89 -1.53
N ASP A 122 0.24 3.12 -2.53
CA ASP A 122 -0.37 1.80 -2.33
C ASP A 122 -0.31 0.98 -3.62
N VAL A 123 -0.38 -0.35 -3.51
CA VAL A 123 -0.45 -1.26 -4.65
C VAL A 123 -1.56 -2.27 -4.42
N GLN A 124 -2.49 -2.36 -5.36
CA GLN A 124 -3.65 -3.24 -5.29
C GLN A 124 -3.82 -4.06 -6.56
N LYS A 125 -4.42 -5.25 -6.44
CA LYS A 125 -4.84 -6.04 -7.59
C LYS A 125 -6.30 -5.71 -7.93
N ILE A 126 -6.55 -5.22 -9.16
CA ILE A 126 -7.86 -4.78 -9.66
C ILE A 126 -8.05 -5.40 -11.03
N ASP A 127 -9.14 -6.17 -11.20
CA ASP A 127 -9.46 -6.84 -12.46
C ASP A 127 -8.25 -7.58 -13.05
N ASP A 128 -7.58 -8.35 -12.18
CA ASP A 128 -6.34 -9.09 -12.45
C ASP A 128 -5.10 -8.25 -12.81
N LYS A 129 -5.21 -6.93 -12.84
CA LYS A 129 -4.10 -6.01 -13.07
C LYS A 129 -3.49 -5.51 -11.77
N ILE A 130 -2.16 -5.42 -11.71
CA ILE A 130 -1.45 -4.82 -10.57
C ILE A 130 -1.45 -3.31 -10.77
N CYS A 131 -2.21 -2.62 -9.93
CA CYS A 131 -2.42 -1.18 -9.99
C CYS A 131 -1.62 -0.47 -8.90
N HIS A 132 -0.76 0.46 -9.30
CA HIS A 132 0.00 1.33 -8.41
C HIS A 132 -0.76 2.64 -8.22
N ILE A 133 -1.15 2.95 -7.00
CA ILE A 133 -1.85 4.18 -6.63
C ILE A 133 -0.80 5.23 -6.31
N CYS A 134 -0.70 6.24 -7.16
CA CYS A 134 0.38 7.20 -7.12
C CYS A 134 -0.13 8.63 -6.95
N LYS A 135 0.75 9.47 -6.39
CA LYS A 135 0.63 10.92 -6.42
C LYS A 135 1.71 11.49 -7.33
N ILE A 136 1.35 12.43 -8.19
CA ILE A 136 2.34 13.14 -9.01
C ILE A 136 3.08 14.13 -8.10
N ILE A 137 4.40 13.97 -8.02
CA ILE A 137 5.29 14.88 -7.29
C ILE A 137 5.82 15.94 -8.25
N ASP A 138 6.21 15.51 -9.46
CA ASP A 138 6.69 16.40 -10.51
C ASP A 138 6.32 15.87 -11.89
N GLY A 139 6.18 16.76 -12.87
CA GLY A 139 5.87 16.42 -14.25
C GLY A 139 4.39 16.24 -14.55
N LYS A 140 4.09 15.73 -15.75
CA LYS A 140 2.72 15.49 -16.26
C LYS A 140 2.61 14.13 -16.93
N MET A 141 1.53 13.40 -16.66
CA MET A 141 1.29 12.05 -17.21
C MET A 141 1.09 11.99 -18.73
N ASP A 142 0.61 13.06 -19.37
CA ASP A 142 0.06 12.96 -20.74
C ASP A 142 1.11 12.81 -21.83
N SER A 143 2.37 13.20 -21.60
CA SER A 143 3.39 13.31 -22.62
C SER A 143 4.41 12.15 -22.64
N TYR A 144 4.63 11.45 -21.52
CA TYR A 144 5.80 10.58 -21.31
C TYR A 144 5.47 9.17 -20.80
N ALA A 145 4.20 8.80 -20.91
CA ALA A 145 3.72 7.53 -20.36
C ALA A 145 4.25 6.28 -21.10
N LYS A 146 4.83 6.43 -22.30
CA LYS A 146 5.45 5.33 -23.07
C LYS A 146 6.94 5.17 -22.81
N ASP A 147 7.56 6.13 -22.13
CA ASP A 147 8.99 6.11 -21.87
C ASP A 147 9.33 5.09 -20.78
N PHE A 148 10.59 4.68 -20.76
CA PHE A 148 11.09 3.88 -19.65
C PHE A 148 11.08 4.70 -18.36
N VAL A 149 10.68 4.03 -17.29
CA VAL A 149 10.69 4.55 -15.92
C VAL A 149 11.49 3.61 -15.02
N ILE A 150 12.03 4.16 -13.95
CA ILE A 150 12.62 3.38 -12.87
C ILE A 150 11.54 3.25 -11.78
N ALA A 151 11.16 2.02 -11.51
CA ALA A 151 10.24 1.66 -10.43
C ALA A 151 11.05 1.13 -9.24
N ALA A 152 11.05 1.84 -8.12
CA ALA A 152 11.87 1.56 -6.95
C ALA A 152 11.02 1.51 -5.68
N ILE A 153 11.18 0.45 -4.89
CA ILE A 153 10.48 0.27 -3.61
C ILE A 153 11.24 0.93 -2.46
N ASP A 154 10.52 1.30 -1.39
CA ASP A 154 11.12 1.60 -0.08
C ASP A 154 11.59 0.30 0.57
N LEU A 155 12.86 -0.03 0.36
CA LEU A 155 13.46 -1.28 0.83
C LEU A 155 13.50 -1.37 2.36
N GLU A 156 13.71 -0.24 3.05
CA GLU A 156 13.75 -0.23 4.51
C GLU A 156 12.38 -0.54 5.11
N ARG A 157 11.33 0.03 4.53
CA ARG A 157 9.96 -0.30 4.91
C ARG A 157 9.62 -1.77 4.59
N ARG A 158 10.02 -2.28 3.42
CA ARG A 158 9.82 -3.67 3.02
C ARG A 158 10.43 -4.63 4.02
N LYS A 159 11.70 -4.42 4.43
CA LYS A 159 12.39 -5.26 5.43
C LYS A 159 11.63 -5.32 6.75
N LYS A 160 11.15 -4.18 7.25
CA LYS A 160 10.35 -4.09 8.50
C LYS A 160 9.03 -4.87 8.38
N ILE A 161 8.35 -4.77 7.25
CA ILE A 161 7.09 -5.48 6.99
C ILE A 161 7.33 -7.00 6.97
N MET A 162 8.34 -7.45 6.24
CA MET A 162 8.69 -8.87 6.14
C MET A 162 9.06 -9.47 7.51
N SER A 163 9.85 -8.75 8.32
CA SER A 163 10.20 -9.18 9.67
C SER A 163 8.96 -9.33 10.56
N ASN A 164 8.02 -8.39 10.50
CA ASN A 164 6.78 -8.46 11.26
C ASN A 164 5.89 -9.62 10.79
N HIS A 165 5.81 -9.85 9.48
CA HIS A 165 5.04 -10.96 8.91
C HIS A 165 5.60 -12.32 9.36
N THR A 166 6.93 -12.51 9.27
CA THR A 166 7.60 -13.71 9.75
C THR A 166 7.40 -13.92 11.25
N ALA A 167 7.54 -12.87 12.07
CA ALA A 167 7.33 -12.96 13.50
C ALA A 167 5.89 -13.40 13.85
N THR A 168 4.89 -12.99 13.09
CA THR A 168 3.50 -13.40 13.28
C THR A 168 3.34 -14.92 13.05
N HIS A 169 3.97 -15.46 12.00
CA HIS A 169 3.95 -16.91 11.72
C HIS A 169 4.72 -17.77 12.73
N LEU A 170 5.75 -17.22 13.37
CA LEU A 170 6.51 -17.93 14.40
C LEU A 170 5.79 -17.96 15.76
N LEU A 171 4.81 -17.07 15.97
CA LEU A 171 4.05 -16.97 17.22
C LEU A 171 2.73 -17.77 17.18
N HIS A 172 2.38 -18.35 16.05
CA HIS A 172 1.26 -19.27 15.84
C HIS A 172 1.75 -20.70 15.65
#